data_049d61519ddd4eecb2ddd8597aae76c7
#
_entry.id   049d61519ddd4eecb2ddd8597aae76c7
#
_cell.length_a   1.000
_cell.length_b   1.000
_cell.length_c   1.000
_cell.angle_alpha   90.00
_cell.angle_beta   90.00
_cell.angle_gamma   90.00
#
_symmetry.space_group_name_H-M   'P 1'
#
loop_
_entity.id
_entity.type
_entity.pdbx_description
1 polymer ?
#
loop_
_entity_poly.entity_id
_entity_poly.type
_entity_poly.pdbx_seq_one_letter_code
_entity_poly.pdbx_strand_id
1 'polypeptide(L)'
;MRAAFSALLIPVLAAAAAAVAQNPKAILDIPKQAVEKADFRATGHLIRVDPGGARTSYPINLKAHWFPGVLRILVEVSQPSGSAPAAAHTAPVHMLLELRPGGQNSIKIAHSGDAAATSLPVERWTEGLADTGFTYEDFLEQQYVWSGQSVTEHVKYGARDCDLVKSTPGPSDRSGYSEVKSWLDSSIGFPVYVEKTLRKTAPVREYTYYGLRHEGGVWSANQIEEKNHGQNGSTLLIIDRGSPKANLGPGDFSPEKLTRFP
;
A
#
# COMPACT_ATOMS: atom_id res chain seq x y z
N MET A 1 -75.82 15.15 18.39
CA MET A 1 -74.57 14.52 18.82
C MET A 1 -73.58 14.68 17.71
N ARG A 2 -72.65 15.63 17.86
CA ARG A 2 -71.55 15.85 16.91
C ARG A 2 -70.26 15.48 17.64
N ALA A 3 -69.56 14.42 17.18
CA ALA A 3 -68.31 14.00 17.70
C ALA A 3 -67.17 14.85 17.05
N ALA A 4 -66.44 15.56 17.87
CA ALA A 4 -65.26 16.31 17.46
C ALA A 4 -64.08 15.36 17.39
N PHE A 5 -63.44 15.23 16.20
CA PHE A 5 -62.17 14.57 16.01
C PHE A 5 -61.04 15.59 16.29
N SER A 6 -60.34 15.40 17.38
CA SER A 6 -59.09 16.13 17.66
C SER A 6 -57.95 15.46 16.92
N ALA A 7 -57.40 16.15 15.93
CA ALA A 7 -56.17 15.74 15.24
C ALA A 7 -54.96 16.04 16.11
N LEU A 8 -54.26 15.00 16.54
CA LEU A 8 -53.01 15.08 17.28
C LEU A 8 -51.86 15.31 16.25
N LEU A 9 -51.34 16.53 16.18
CA LEU A 9 -50.13 16.85 15.45
C LEU A 9 -48.91 16.36 16.24
N ILE A 10 -48.25 15.32 15.74
CA ILE A 10 -46.92 14.88 16.21
C ILE A 10 -45.86 15.71 15.48
N PRO A 11 -45.05 16.52 16.17
CA PRO A 11 -43.91 17.17 15.51
C PRO A 11 -42.83 16.12 15.22
N VAL A 12 -42.61 15.83 13.94
CA VAL A 12 -41.43 15.07 13.47
C VAL A 12 -40.22 15.97 13.69
N LEU A 13 -39.48 15.73 14.77
CA LEU A 13 -38.14 16.27 14.93
C LEU A 13 -37.24 15.57 13.88
N ALA A 14 -37.01 16.23 12.76
CA ALA A 14 -35.90 15.91 11.88
C ALA A 14 -34.59 16.21 12.62
N ALA A 15 -34.01 15.19 13.25
CA ALA A 15 -32.62 15.25 13.70
C ALA A 15 -31.74 15.36 12.44
N ALA A 16 -31.38 16.57 12.09
CA ALA A 16 -30.28 16.82 11.15
C ALA A 16 -29.04 16.22 11.83
N ALA A 17 -28.59 15.06 11.37
CA ALA A 17 -27.28 14.56 11.69
C ALA A 17 -26.28 15.60 11.15
N ALA A 18 -25.77 16.43 12.05
CA ALA A 18 -24.65 17.29 11.75
C ALA A 18 -23.51 16.35 11.33
N ALA A 19 -23.20 16.30 10.04
CA ALA A 19 -21.96 15.74 9.55
C ALA A 19 -20.85 16.48 10.31
N VAL A 20 -20.22 15.81 11.25
CA VAL A 20 -19.02 16.33 11.92
C VAL A 20 -18.04 16.49 10.79
N ALA A 21 -17.76 17.73 10.40
CA ALA A 21 -16.70 18.06 9.48
C ALA A 21 -15.41 17.48 10.11
N GLN A 22 -14.97 16.33 9.61
CA GLN A 22 -13.76 15.69 10.11
C GLN A 22 -12.64 16.69 9.86
N ASN A 23 -11.84 16.95 10.90
CA ASN A 23 -10.67 17.80 10.78
C ASN A 23 -9.80 17.19 9.67
N PRO A 24 -9.53 17.89 8.54
CA PRO A 24 -8.76 17.35 7.43
C PRO A 24 -7.41 16.77 7.87
N LYS A 25 -6.84 17.31 8.94
CA LYS A 25 -5.59 16.79 9.52
C LYS A 25 -5.77 15.40 10.15
N ALA A 26 -6.93 15.11 10.72
CA ALA A 26 -7.15 13.83 11.39
C ALA A 26 -7.13 12.66 10.40
N ILE A 27 -7.65 12.83 9.18
CA ILE A 27 -7.65 11.77 8.17
C ILE A 27 -6.22 11.48 7.66
N LEU A 28 -5.34 12.50 7.62
CA LEU A 28 -3.94 12.33 7.22
C LEU A 28 -3.10 11.59 8.29
N ASP A 29 -3.48 11.72 9.55
CA ASP A 29 -2.75 11.08 10.66
C ASP A 29 -3.03 9.56 10.74
N ILE A 30 -4.17 9.06 10.22
CA ILE A 30 -4.53 7.65 10.34
C ILE A 30 -3.53 6.73 9.61
N PRO A 31 -3.26 6.89 8.29
CA PRO A 31 -2.28 6.04 7.60
C PRO A 31 -0.87 6.23 8.14
N LYS A 32 -0.48 7.44 8.56
CA LYS A 32 0.80 7.68 9.21
C LYS A 32 0.94 6.90 10.51
N GLN A 33 -0.07 6.91 11.37
CA GLN A 33 -0.07 6.12 12.61
C GLN A 33 -0.06 4.61 12.33
N ALA A 34 -0.68 4.16 11.24
CA ALA A 34 -0.61 2.76 10.83
C ALA A 34 0.83 2.33 10.49
N VAL A 35 1.59 3.19 9.80
CA VAL A 35 3.02 2.99 9.53
C VAL A 35 3.82 2.90 10.85
N GLU A 36 3.59 3.80 11.80
CA GLU A 36 4.30 3.87 13.09
C GLU A 36 3.92 2.74 14.06
N LYS A 37 2.89 1.96 13.76
CA LYS A 37 2.44 0.81 14.55
C LYS A 37 2.69 -0.53 13.86
N ALA A 38 3.37 -0.52 12.71
CA ALA A 38 3.58 -1.73 11.93
C ALA A 38 4.38 -2.77 12.73
N ASP A 39 3.84 -3.97 12.86
CA ASP A 39 4.48 -5.17 13.39
C ASP A 39 3.75 -6.38 12.81
N PHE A 40 3.97 -6.66 11.54
CA PHE A 40 3.25 -7.73 10.87
C PHE A 40 4.16 -8.68 10.09
N ARG A 41 3.66 -9.88 9.89
CA ARG A 41 4.17 -10.90 8.97
C ARG A 41 3.02 -11.35 8.07
N ALA A 42 3.30 -11.52 6.79
CA ALA A 42 2.33 -12.02 5.84
C ALA A 42 2.98 -12.96 4.82
N THR A 43 2.19 -13.90 4.29
CA THR A 43 2.52 -14.73 3.14
C THR A 43 1.43 -14.62 2.11
N GLY A 44 1.79 -14.72 0.85
CA GLY A 44 0.84 -14.56 -0.24
C GLY A 44 1.48 -14.74 -1.61
N HIS A 45 0.88 -14.10 -2.61
CA HIS A 45 1.29 -14.19 -4.00
C HIS A 45 1.23 -12.85 -4.71
N LEU A 46 2.24 -12.58 -5.53
CA LEU A 46 2.13 -11.62 -6.64
C LEU A 46 1.69 -12.39 -7.87
N ILE A 47 0.56 -12.02 -8.48
CA ILE A 47 0.02 -12.69 -9.65
C ILE A 47 -0.01 -11.70 -10.80
N ARG A 48 0.90 -11.86 -11.78
CA ARG A 48 0.84 -11.12 -13.03
C ARG A 48 -0.24 -11.72 -13.93
N VAL A 49 -1.11 -10.87 -14.45
CA VAL A 49 -2.13 -11.21 -15.43
C VAL A 49 -1.79 -10.49 -16.73
N ASP A 50 -1.39 -11.23 -17.75
CA ASP A 50 -1.05 -10.66 -19.05
C ASP A 50 -2.31 -10.15 -19.80
N PRO A 51 -2.15 -9.30 -20.83
CA PRO A 51 -3.28 -8.82 -21.63
C PRO A 51 -4.13 -9.94 -22.25
N GLY A 52 -3.54 -11.12 -22.49
CA GLY A 52 -4.23 -12.31 -22.96
C GLY A 52 -4.89 -13.16 -21.88
N GLY A 53 -4.80 -12.74 -20.59
CA GLY A 53 -5.37 -13.44 -19.45
C GLY A 53 -4.49 -14.55 -18.87
N ALA A 54 -3.30 -14.81 -19.41
CA ALA A 54 -2.35 -15.76 -18.82
C ALA A 54 -1.85 -15.25 -17.45
N ARG A 55 -1.66 -16.18 -16.52
CA ARG A 55 -1.29 -15.84 -15.14
C ARG A 55 0.04 -16.46 -14.74
N THR A 56 0.90 -15.65 -14.13
CA THR A 56 2.15 -16.09 -13.52
C THR A 56 2.12 -15.72 -12.04
N SER A 57 2.30 -16.71 -11.17
CA SER A 57 2.19 -16.53 -9.71
C SER A 57 3.56 -16.66 -9.05
N TYR A 58 3.95 -15.64 -8.28
CA TYR A 58 5.19 -15.56 -7.51
C TYR A 58 4.85 -15.61 -6.03
N PRO A 59 5.25 -16.64 -5.28
CA PRO A 59 5.09 -16.64 -3.83
C PRO A 59 5.85 -15.45 -3.20
N ILE A 60 5.21 -14.79 -2.22
CA ILE A 60 5.79 -13.64 -1.52
C ILE A 60 5.69 -13.81 -0.01
N ASN A 61 6.76 -13.43 0.70
CA ASN A 61 6.76 -13.28 2.15
C ASN A 61 7.06 -11.82 2.49
N LEU A 62 6.29 -11.28 3.44
CA LEU A 62 6.40 -9.91 3.91
C LEU A 62 6.61 -9.89 5.42
N LYS A 63 7.52 -9.04 5.89
CA LYS A 63 7.68 -8.68 7.30
C LYS A 63 7.83 -7.17 7.39
N ALA A 64 7.15 -6.54 8.33
CA ALA A 64 7.35 -5.13 8.60
C ALA A 64 7.32 -4.86 10.10
N HIS A 65 8.22 -4.02 10.57
CA HIS A 65 8.27 -3.59 11.97
C HIS A 65 8.78 -2.15 12.07
N TRP A 66 8.08 -1.36 12.91
CA TRP A 66 8.51 -0.03 13.26
C TRP A 66 9.51 -0.07 14.42
N PHE A 67 10.73 0.33 14.14
CA PHE A 67 11.74 0.64 15.16
C PHE A 67 11.73 2.15 15.45
N PRO A 68 12.34 2.63 16.55
CA PRO A 68 12.41 4.06 16.80
C PRO A 68 12.98 4.84 15.60
N GLY A 69 12.11 5.61 14.92
CA GLY A 69 12.45 6.45 13.78
C GLY A 69 12.63 5.75 12.43
N VAL A 70 12.36 4.44 12.30
CA VAL A 70 12.46 3.74 11.03
C VAL A 70 11.48 2.56 10.93
N LEU A 71 10.70 2.52 9.86
CA LEU A 71 10.01 1.30 9.44
C LEU A 71 10.97 0.46 8.60
N ARG A 72 11.14 -0.81 8.96
CA ARG A 72 11.82 -1.80 8.13
C ARG A 72 10.81 -2.77 7.54
N ILE A 73 10.95 -3.02 6.24
CA ILE A 73 10.13 -3.98 5.50
C ILE A 73 11.08 -4.94 4.80
N LEU A 74 10.91 -6.24 5.06
CA LEU A 74 11.57 -7.31 4.32
C LEU A 74 10.55 -7.93 3.38
N VAL A 75 10.88 -7.99 2.10
CA VAL A 75 10.08 -8.64 1.06
C VAL A 75 10.93 -9.72 0.40
N GLU A 76 10.40 -10.92 0.34
CA GLU A 76 11.03 -12.08 -0.28
C GLU A 76 10.09 -12.60 -1.38
N VAL A 77 10.52 -12.51 -2.63
CA VAL A 77 9.78 -13.02 -3.79
C VAL A 77 10.49 -14.25 -4.34
N SER A 78 9.78 -15.37 -4.38
CA SER A 78 10.29 -16.66 -4.84
C SER A 78 10.09 -16.86 -6.34
N GLN A 79 10.73 -17.87 -6.91
CA GLN A 79 10.48 -18.33 -8.27
C GLN A 79 9.00 -18.65 -8.48
N PRO A 80 8.44 -18.37 -9.66
CA PRO A 80 7.08 -18.76 -9.99
C PRO A 80 6.94 -20.28 -10.00
N SER A 81 5.82 -20.76 -9.44
CA SER A 81 5.51 -22.19 -9.41
C SER A 81 5.21 -22.70 -10.84
N GLY A 82 5.86 -23.80 -11.25
CA GLY A 82 5.55 -24.51 -12.49
C GLY A 82 6.10 -23.89 -13.79
N SER A 83 7.01 -22.92 -13.72
CA SER A 83 7.62 -22.30 -14.89
C SER A 83 8.87 -23.04 -15.35
N ALA A 84 9.10 -23.08 -16.67
CA ALA A 84 10.41 -23.34 -17.26
C ALA A 84 11.43 -22.33 -16.69
N PRO A 85 12.75 -22.60 -16.73
CA PRO A 85 13.75 -21.71 -16.16
C PRO A 85 13.51 -20.29 -16.64
N ALA A 86 13.20 -19.44 -15.68
CA ALA A 86 12.80 -18.07 -15.91
C ALA A 86 13.91 -17.31 -16.63
N ALA A 87 13.54 -16.40 -17.53
CA ALA A 87 14.48 -15.39 -18.05
C ALA A 87 15.14 -14.68 -16.86
N ALA A 88 16.35 -14.15 -17.05
CA ALA A 88 17.19 -13.57 -15.97
C ALA A 88 16.50 -12.49 -15.11
N HIS A 89 15.35 -11.96 -15.53
CA HIS A 89 14.56 -10.95 -14.83
C HIS A 89 13.56 -11.52 -13.80
N THR A 90 13.37 -12.84 -13.76
CA THR A 90 12.43 -13.52 -12.86
C THR A 90 13.14 -14.34 -11.78
N ALA A 91 14.43 -14.14 -11.59
CA ALA A 91 15.16 -14.75 -10.49
C ALA A 91 14.55 -14.35 -9.14
N PRO A 92 14.60 -15.23 -8.11
CA PRO A 92 14.17 -14.84 -6.78
C PRO A 92 14.85 -13.57 -6.33
N VAL A 93 14.09 -12.67 -5.71
CA VAL A 93 14.62 -11.41 -5.20
C VAL A 93 14.16 -11.19 -3.77
N HIS A 94 15.13 -10.83 -2.92
CA HIS A 94 14.86 -10.34 -1.58
C HIS A 94 15.17 -8.85 -1.51
N MET A 95 14.35 -8.09 -0.80
CA MET A 95 14.59 -6.67 -0.60
C MET A 95 14.33 -6.24 0.84
N LEU A 96 15.20 -5.37 1.34
CA LEU A 96 15.06 -4.67 2.61
C LEU A 96 14.84 -3.20 2.33
N LEU A 97 13.68 -2.71 2.75
CA LEU A 97 13.29 -1.32 2.61
C LEU A 97 13.34 -0.65 3.98
N GLU A 98 13.85 0.57 4.03
CA GLU A 98 13.83 1.42 5.21
C GLU A 98 13.12 2.73 4.90
N LEU A 99 12.03 3.00 5.62
CA LEU A 99 11.29 4.25 5.57
C LEU A 99 11.61 5.06 6.83
N ARG A 100 12.18 6.26 6.63
CA ARG A 100 12.54 7.22 7.69
C ARG A 100 11.77 8.51 7.47
N PRO A 101 10.68 8.78 8.20
CA PRO A 101 9.94 10.04 8.07
C PRO A 101 10.87 11.26 8.25
N GLY A 102 10.89 12.15 7.27
CA GLY A 102 11.79 13.31 7.26
C GLY A 102 13.27 12.99 7.04
N GLY A 103 13.62 11.72 6.76
CA GLY A 103 14.99 11.25 6.53
C GLY A 103 15.17 10.63 5.13
N GLN A 104 16.30 9.96 4.95
CA GLN A 104 16.60 9.28 3.70
C GLN A 104 16.10 7.82 3.74
N ASN A 105 15.12 7.52 2.88
CA ASN A 105 14.68 6.17 2.65
C ASN A 105 15.74 5.38 1.86
N SER A 106 15.73 4.05 2.00
CA SER A 106 16.66 3.19 1.28
C SER A 106 16.01 1.87 0.88
N ILE A 107 16.46 1.32 -0.24
CA ILE A 107 16.11 -0.02 -0.71
C ILE A 107 17.41 -0.77 -0.98
N LYS A 108 17.56 -1.94 -0.35
CA LYS A 108 18.63 -2.90 -0.64
C LYS A 108 18.01 -4.15 -1.25
N ILE A 109 18.66 -4.68 -2.28
CA ILE A 109 18.20 -5.90 -2.96
C ILE A 109 19.33 -6.93 -3.05
N ALA A 110 18.92 -8.20 -3.11
CA ALA A 110 19.78 -9.30 -3.52
C ALA A 110 18.99 -10.26 -4.41
N HIS A 111 19.61 -10.78 -5.44
CA HIS A 111 19.09 -11.86 -6.26
C HIS A 111 19.75 -13.19 -5.85
N SER A 112 19.12 -14.30 -6.25
CA SER A 112 19.71 -15.62 -6.02
C SER A 112 21.09 -15.71 -6.71
N GLY A 113 22.10 -16.09 -5.92
CA GLY A 113 23.50 -16.16 -6.35
C GLY A 113 24.34 -14.93 -6.04
N ASP A 114 23.72 -13.82 -5.57
CA ASP A 114 24.48 -12.64 -5.13
C ASP A 114 25.28 -12.93 -3.86
N ALA A 115 26.54 -12.51 -3.83
CA ALA A 115 27.41 -12.64 -2.65
C ALA A 115 27.02 -11.67 -1.52
N ALA A 116 26.42 -10.53 -1.87
CA ALA A 116 25.98 -9.50 -0.92
C ALA A 116 24.79 -8.70 -1.48
N ALA A 117 23.96 -8.19 -0.56
CA ALA A 117 22.90 -7.26 -0.92
C ALA A 117 23.47 -5.91 -1.36
N THR A 118 22.91 -5.31 -2.38
CA THR A 118 23.31 -4.02 -2.94
C THR A 118 22.25 -2.94 -2.74
N SER A 119 22.67 -1.69 -2.60
CA SER A 119 21.73 -0.56 -2.55
C SER A 119 21.16 -0.30 -3.93
N LEU A 120 19.82 -0.23 -4.02
CA LEU A 120 19.13 0.13 -5.26
C LEU A 120 19.13 1.66 -5.42
N PRO A 121 19.66 2.21 -6.53
CA PRO A 121 19.57 3.64 -6.81
C PRO A 121 18.12 4.09 -6.96
N VAL A 122 17.81 5.33 -6.55
CA VAL A 122 16.44 5.85 -6.56
C VAL A 122 15.79 5.86 -7.95
N GLU A 123 16.61 6.00 -8.98
CA GLU A 123 16.20 5.98 -10.39
C GLU A 123 15.59 4.64 -10.82
N ARG A 124 15.89 3.58 -10.06
CA ARG A 124 15.42 2.22 -10.29
C ARG A 124 14.28 1.79 -9.36
N TRP A 125 13.91 2.61 -8.38
CA TRP A 125 12.87 2.24 -7.40
C TRP A 125 11.51 1.95 -8.03
N THR A 126 11.21 2.57 -9.17
CA THR A 126 9.97 2.35 -9.93
C THR A 126 10.08 1.29 -11.03
N GLU A 127 11.19 0.54 -11.09
CA GLU A 127 11.26 -0.67 -11.90
C GLU A 127 10.34 -1.75 -11.34
N GLY A 128 9.82 -2.61 -12.21
CA GLY A 128 8.93 -3.71 -11.82
C GLY A 128 9.64 -4.77 -10.98
N LEU A 129 9.04 -5.17 -9.89
CA LEU A 129 9.50 -6.25 -9.04
C LEU A 129 9.14 -7.60 -9.69
N ALA A 130 10.13 -8.46 -9.95
CA ALA A 130 9.93 -9.81 -10.51
C ALA A 130 9.05 -9.83 -11.77
N ASP A 131 9.24 -8.87 -12.68
CA ASP A 131 8.46 -8.75 -13.93
C ASP A 131 6.94 -8.56 -13.70
N THR A 132 6.58 -7.92 -12.58
CA THR A 132 5.20 -7.56 -12.24
C THR A 132 4.96 -6.05 -12.35
N GLY A 133 3.71 -5.62 -12.23
CA GLY A 133 3.35 -4.20 -12.20
C GLY A 133 3.72 -3.51 -10.87
N PHE A 134 3.87 -4.26 -9.77
CA PHE A 134 4.38 -3.68 -8.54
C PHE A 134 5.85 -3.30 -8.67
N THR A 135 6.20 -2.12 -8.17
CA THR A 135 7.58 -1.63 -8.14
C THR A 135 8.24 -1.94 -6.80
N TYR A 136 9.56 -1.79 -6.75
CA TYR A 136 10.30 -1.88 -5.49
C TYR A 136 9.79 -0.85 -4.46
N GLU A 137 9.45 0.37 -4.91
CA GLU A 137 9.02 1.48 -4.06
C GLU A 137 7.61 1.30 -3.51
N ASP A 138 6.74 0.53 -4.17
CA ASP A 138 5.34 0.39 -3.77
C ASP A 138 5.15 -0.16 -2.37
N PHE A 139 6.08 -0.99 -1.90
CA PHE A 139 6.03 -1.57 -0.56
C PHE A 139 6.41 -0.59 0.56
N LEU A 140 6.94 0.60 0.25
CA LEU A 140 7.24 1.63 1.25
C LEU A 140 6.00 2.42 1.68
N GLU A 141 5.02 2.58 0.78
CA GLU A 141 3.85 3.46 0.97
C GLU A 141 4.21 4.83 1.57
N GLN A 142 5.37 5.35 1.18
CA GLN A 142 6.01 6.53 1.78
C GLN A 142 5.22 7.83 1.57
N GLN A 143 4.25 7.86 0.65
CA GLN A 143 3.36 8.99 0.43
C GLN A 143 2.61 9.43 1.69
N TYR A 144 2.40 8.53 2.65
CA TYR A 144 1.70 8.84 3.90
C TYR A 144 2.58 9.57 4.93
N VAL A 145 3.88 9.65 4.70
CA VAL A 145 4.82 10.36 5.58
C VAL A 145 5.51 11.55 4.90
N TRP A 146 5.20 11.82 3.62
CA TRP A 146 5.70 13.01 2.93
C TRP A 146 5.16 14.30 3.57
N SER A 147 5.94 15.37 3.47
CA SER A 147 5.56 16.68 4.01
C SER A 147 4.50 17.40 3.19
N GLY A 148 4.44 17.14 1.88
CA GLY A 148 3.51 17.78 0.95
C GLY A 148 2.19 17.03 0.86
N GLN A 149 1.35 17.08 1.89
CA GLN A 149 0.04 16.43 1.92
C GLN A 149 -1.09 17.43 2.08
N SER A 150 -2.19 17.21 1.33
CA SER A 150 -3.43 17.98 1.45
C SER A 150 -4.65 17.12 1.14
N VAL A 151 -5.74 17.35 1.86
CA VAL A 151 -7.07 16.87 1.46
C VAL A 151 -7.60 17.85 0.43
N THR A 152 -7.91 17.38 -0.77
CA THR A 152 -8.34 18.24 -1.88
C THR A 152 -9.85 18.23 -2.07
N GLU A 153 -10.49 17.09 -1.86
CA GLU A 153 -11.91 16.91 -2.15
C GLU A 153 -12.52 15.84 -1.24
N HIS A 154 -13.85 15.93 -1.05
CA HIS A 154 -14.68 14.81 -0.60
C HIS A 154 -15.40 14.22 -1.81
N VAL A 155 -15.15 12.93 -2.09
CA VAL A 155 -15.67 12.25 -3.29
C VAL A 155 -16.21 10.88 -2.95
N LYS A 156 -17.06 10.34 -3.85
CA LYS A 156 -17.45 8.93 -3.77
C LYS A 156 -16.53 8.05 -4.60
N TYR A 157 -16.12 6.93 -4.03
CA TYR A 157 -15.50 5.83 -4.77
C TYR A 157 -16.35 4.56 -4.60
N GLY A 158 -17.09 4.20 -5.63
CA GLY A 158 -18.16 3.21 -5.52
C GLY A 158 -19.23 3.64 -4.52
N ALA A 159 -19.48 2.81 -3.51
CA ALA A 159 -20.43 3.10 -2.44
C ALA A 159 -19.80 3.82 -1.21
N ARG A 160 -18.50 4.15 -1.25
CA ARG A 160 -17.77 4.72 -0.12
C ARG A 160 -17.65 6.22 -0.25
N ASP A 161 -17.82 6.93 0.84
CA ASP A 161 -17.44 8.34 0.96
C ASP A 161 -15.95 8.41 1.28
N CYS A 162 -15.19 9.15 0.50
CA CYS A 162 -13.73 9.21 0.56
C CYS A 162 -13.23 10.64 0.65
N ASP A 163 -12.13 10.80 1.37
CA ASP A 163 -11.29 11.98 1.32
C ASP A 163 -10.20 11.77 0.28
N LEU A 164 -10.14 12.62 -0.74
CA LEU A 164 -9.08 12.61 -1.72
C LEU A 164 -7.86 13.32 -1.16
N VAL A 165 -6.82 12.55 -0.88
CA VAL A 165 -5.53 13.05 -0.39
C VAL A 165 -4.55 13.12 -1.54
N LYS A 166 -4.01 14.31 -1.76
CA LYS A 166 -2.88 14.54 -2.66
C LYS A 166 -1.60 14.59 -1.84
N SER A 167 -0.62 13.77 -2.20
CA SER A 167 0.70 13.70 -1.58
C SER A 167 1.78 13.98 -2.61
N THR A 168 2.73 14.86 -2.29
CA THR A 168 3.91 15.17 -3.10
C THR A 168 5.18 15.06 -2.27
N PRO A 169 6.26 14.46 -2.80
CA PRO A 169 7.50 14.36 -2.06
C PRO A 169 8.11 15.74 -1.84
N GLY A 170 8.59 15.99 -0.62
CA GLY A 170 9.36 17.18 -0.28
C GLY A 170 10.80 17.12 -0.83
N PRO A 171 11.59 18.19 -0.65
CA PRO A 171 12.96 18.26 -1.20
C PRO A 171 13.90 17.18 -0.68
N SER A 172 13.69 16.67 0.53
CA SER A 172 14.49 15.60 1.16
C SER A 172 13.96 14.20 0.86
N ASP A 173 12.73 14.09 0.33
CA ASP A 173 12.10 12.80 0.08
C ASP A 173 12.62 12.18 -1.21
N ARG A 174 13.17 11.00 -1.11
CA ARG A 174 13.59 10.21 -2.27
C ARG A 174 12.40 9.39 -2.76
N SER A 175 12.01 9.61 -4.02
CA SER A 175 10.93 8.87 -4.66
C SER A 175 11.07 8.92 -6.18
N GLY A 176 10.69 7.85 -6.84
CA GLY A 176 10.47 7.82 -8.28
C GLY A 176 9.09 8.34 -8.69
N TYR A 177 8.19 8.56 -7.74
CA TYR A 177 6.89 9.20 -7.96
C TYR A 177 6.96 10.70 -7.76
N SER A 178 6.24 11.47 -8.58
CA SER A 178 6.10 12.93 -8.47
C SER A 178 4.87 13.32 -7.66
N GLU A 179 3.83 12.50 -7.69
CA GLU A 179 2.55 12.75 -7.02
C GLU A 179 1.88 11.40 -6.73
N VAL A 180 1.18 11.33 -5.60
CA VAL A 180 0.26 10.24 -5.26
C VAL A 180 -1.07 10.83 -4.84
N LYS A 181 -2.16 10.31 -5.40
CA LYS A 181 -3.52 10.60 -4.98
C LYS A 181 -4.10 9.35 -4.31
N SER A 182 -4.61 9.50 -3.09
CA SER A 182 -5.19 8.41 -2.31
C SER A 182 -6.64 8.72 -1.96
N TRP A 183 -7.57 7.86 -2.33
CA TRP A 183 -8.96 7.89 -1.88
C TRP A 183 -9.04 7.14 -0.56
N LEU A 184 -9.02 7.89 0.54
CA LEU A 184 -9.13 7.32 1.87
C LEU A 184 -10.61 7.25 2.27
N ASP A 185 -11.11 6.06 2.60
CA ASP A 185 -12.46 5.91 3.17
C ASP A 185 -12.59 6.80 4.42
N SER A 186 -13.51 7.77 4.39
CA SER A 186 -13.63 8.81 5.42
C SER A 186 -13.99 8.24 6.80
N SER A 187 -14.57 7.03 6.86
CA SER A 187 -14.95 6.39 8.12
C SER A 187 -13.81 5.65 8.83
N ILE A 188 -12.81 5.19 8.07
CA ILE A 188 -11.73 4.33 8.59
C ILE A 188 -10.32 4.83 8.26
N GLY A 189 -10.18 5.83 7.39
CA GLY A 189 -8.90 6.40 6.97
C GLY A 189 -7.99 5.44 6.19
N PHE A 190 -8.56 4.34 5.64
CA PHE A 190 -7.82 3.35 4.87
C PHE A 190 -7.97 3.61 3.37
N PRO A 191 -6.90 3.47 2.55
CA PRO A 191 -6.99 3.66 1.11
C PRO A 191 -7.86 2.57 0.46
N VAL A 192 -8.76 2.99 -0.42
CA VAL A 192 -9.57 2.10 -1.25
C VAL A 192 -9.13 2.13 -2.71
N TYR A 193 -8.53 3.25 -3.13
CA TYR A 193 -7.96 3.45 -4.44
C TYR A 193 -6.81 4.46 -4.36
N VAL A 194 -5.74 4.21 -5.14
CA VAL A 194 -4.55 5.07 -5.17
C VAL A 194 -4.06 5.21 -6.60
N GLU A 195 -3.74 6.45 -7.00
CA GLU A 195 -3.05 6.77 -8.25
C GLU A 195 -1.63 7.26 -7.94
N LYS A 196 -0.62 6.68 -8.59
CA LYS A 196 0.77 7.08 -8.46
C LYS A 196 1.31 7.55 -9.81
N THR A 197 1.75 8.80 -9.89
CA THR A 197 2.32 9.41 -11.11
C THR A 197 3.83 9.25 -11.10
N LEU A 198 4.39 8.60 -12.12
CA LEU A 198 5.83 8.44 -12.28
C LEU A 198 6.50 9.77 -12.64
N ARG A 199 7.65 10.05 -11.99
CA ARG A 199 8.38 11.33 -12.18
C ARG A 199 8.94 11.51 -13.60
N LYS A 200 9.44 10.43 -14.23
CA LYS A 200 10.16 10.52 -15.52
C LYS A 200 9.25 10.45 -16.74
N THR A 201 8.20 9.69 -16.68
CA THR A 201 7.43 9.28 -17.86
C THR A 201 5.95 9.63 -17.78
N ALA A 202 5.49 10.12 -16.63
CA ALA A 202 4.12 10.51 -16.34
C ALA A 202 2.99 9.44 -16.55
N PRO A 203 3.23 8.14 -16.82
CA PRO A 203 2.14 7.20 -16.74
C PRO A 203 1.67 7.13 -15.29
N VAL A 204 0.36 6.96 -15.13
CA VAL A 204 -0.29 6.77 -13.85
C VAL A 204 -0.41 5.26 -13.61
N ARG A 205 -0.03 4.83 -12.42
CA ARG A 205 -0.29 3.49 -11.91
C ARG A 205 -1.47 3.55 -10.96
N GLU A 206 -2.38 2.64 -11.09
CA GLU A 206 -3.63 2.57 -10.34
C GLU A 206 -3.59 1.36 -9.41
N TYR A 207 -3.97 1.56 -8.15
CA TYR A 207 -4.03 0.51 -7.13
C TYR A 207 -5.42 0.50 -6.52
N THR A 208 -6.11 -0.64 -6.61
CA THR A 208 -7.41 -0.85 -5.96
C THR A 208 -7.28 -1.85 -4.83
N TYR A 209 -7.81 -1.51 -3.67
CA TYR A 209 -7.72 -2.32 -2.45
C TYR A 209 -9.04 -3.05 -2.20
N TYR A 210 -8.96 -4.37 -2.01
CA TYR A 210 -10.12 -5.24 -1.82
C TYR A 210 -10.02 -6.04 -0.52
N GLY A 211 -11.18 -6.53 -0.05
CA GLY A 211 -11.26 -7.41 1.10
C GLY A 211 -10.72 -6.77 2.37
N LEU A 212 -11.16 -5.53 2.66
CA LEU A 212 -10.73 -4.80 3.85
C LEU A 212 -11.10 -5.56 5.12
N ARG A 213 -10.14 -5.66 6.05
CA ARG A 213 -10.27 -6.33 7.34
C ARG A 213 -9.76 -5.44 8.45
N HIS A 214 -10.36 -5.58 9.62
CA HIS A 214 -9.92 -4.88 10.83
C HIS A 214 -9.51 -5.91 11.88
N GLU A 215 -8.21 -6.02 12.13
CA GLU A 215 -7.65 -6.96 13.09
C GLU A 215 -6.60 -6.27 13.96
N GLY A 216 -6.63 -6.54 15.26
CA GLY A 216 -5.66 -5.95 16.19
C GLY A 216 -5.67 -4.42 16.28
N GLY A 217 -6.79 -3.78 15.88
CA GLY A 217 -6.89 -2.32 15.84
C GLY A 217 -6.33 -1.69 14.56
N VAL A 218 -5.97 -2.48 13.54
CA VAL A 218 -5.41 -2.03 12.28
C VAL A 218 -6.28 -2.50 11.12
N TRP A 219 -6.54 -1.60 10.16
CA TRP A 219 -7.14 -1.95 8.89
C TRP A 219 -6.10 -2.48 7.91
N SER A 220 -6.47 -3.47 7.12
CA SER A 220 -5.65 -4.04 6.05
C SER A 220 -6.53 -4.47 4.88
N ALA A 221 -5.92 -4.64 3.70
CA ALA A 221 -6.53 -5.27 2.55
C ALA A 221 -5.94 -6.67 2.37
N ASN A 222 -6.74 -7.64 1.95
CA ASN A 222 -6.23 -8.96 1.60
C ASN A 222 -5.85 -9.09 0.13
N GLN A 223 -6.24 -8.11 -0.70
CA GLN A 223 -5.87 -8.04 -2.11
C GLN A 223 -5.66 -6.59 -2.53
N ILE A 224 -4.61 -6.36 -3.31
CA ILE A 224 -4.34 -5.09 -4.01
C ILE A 224 -4.15 -5.42 -5.48
N GLU A 225 -4.91 -4.77 -6.35
CA GLU A 225 -4.74 -4.86 -7.80
C GLU A 225 -4.01 -3.62 -8.31
N GLU A 226 -2.90 -3.82 -9.02
CA GLU A 226 -2.19 -2.76 -9.73
C GLU A 226 -2.50 -2.84 -11.22
N LYS A 227 -2.71 -1.67 -11.84
CA LYS A 227 -2.87 -1.48 -13.28
C LYS A 227 -2.10 -0.26 -13.75
N ASN A 228 -1.52 -0.36 -14.94
CA ASN A 228 -1.03 0.81 -15.64
C ASN A 228 -2.18 1.45 -16.41
N HIS A 229 -2.41 2.74 -16.20
CA HIS A 229 -3.48 3.48 -16.89
C HIS A 229 -3.38 3.31 -18.41
N GLY A 230 -4.46 2.87 -19.03
CA GLY A 230 -4.54 2.66 -20.47
C GLY A 230 -3.83 1.40 -21.01
N GLN A 231 -3.30 0.53 -20.15
CA GLN A 231 -2.72 -0.75 -20.55
C GLN A 231 -3.63 -1.92 -20.17
N ASN A 232 -3.60 -2.98 -20.99
CA ASN A 232 -4.25 -4.24 -20.67
C ASN A 232 -3.31 -5.08 -19.80
N GLY A 233 -3.87 -5.82 -18.85
CA GLY A 233 -3.14 -6.61 -17.87
C GLY A 233 -3.14 -5.95 -16.51
N SER A 234 -2.80 -6.74 -15.49
CA SER A 234 -2.73 -6.26 -14.09
C SER A 234 -1.78 -7.13 -13.28
N THR A 235 -1.45 -6.65 -12.07
CA THR A 235 -0.80 -7.47 -11.05
C THR A 235 -1.64 -7.46 -9.79
N LEU A 236 -1.87 -8.64 -9.21
CA LEU A 236 -2.57 -8.82 -7.95
C LEU A 236 -1.55 -9.16 -6.86
N LEU A 237 -1.53 -8.40 -5.76
CA LEU A 237 -0.93 -8.83 -4.51
C LEU A 237 -2.05 -9.45 -3.66
N ILE A 238 -1.97 -10.75 -3.40
CA ILE A 238 -2.93 -11.48 -2.57
C ILE A 238 -2.23 -11.92 -1.30
N ILE A 239 -2.81 -11.60 -0.15
CA ILE A 239 -2.36 -12.05 1.16
C ILE A 239 -3.20 -13.26 1.60
N ASP A 240 -2.57 -14.43 1.66
CA ASP A 240 -3.20 -15.67 2.06
C ASP A 240 -3.30 -15.76 3.59
N ARG A 241 -2.21 -15.38 4.28
CA ARG A 241 -2.12 -15.37 5.73
C ARG A 241 -1.36 -14.13 6.21
N GLY A 242 -1.86 -13.52 7.28
CA GLY A 242 -1.22 -12.39 7.95
C GLY A 242 -1.30 -12.52 9.47
N SER A 243 -0.34 -11.95 10.16
CA SER A 243 -0.34 -11.80 11.62
C SER A 243 0.00 -10.35 11.97
N PRO A 244 -0.93 -9.61 12.58
CA PRO A 244 -0.74 -8.19 12.90
C PRO A 244 0.05 -7.95 14.20
N LYS A 245 0.62 -8.95 14.82
CA LYS A 245 1.49 -8.87 16.00
C LYS A 245 2.53 -9.95 15.91
N ALA A 246 3.50 -9.75 15.04
CA ALA A 246 4.49 -10.77 14.72
C ALA A 246 5.67 -10.82 15.69
N ASN A 247 5.78 -9.83 16.60
CA ASN A 247 6.87 -9.68 17.57
C ASN A 247 8.25 -9.74 16.91
N LEU A 248 8.42 -8.97 15.82
CA LEU A 248 9.64 -8.96 15.05
C LEU A 248 10.74 -8.14 15.74
N GLY A 249 11.98 -8.57 15.58
CA GLY A 249 13.15 -7.90 16.13
C GLY A 249 14.18 -7.49 15.06
N PRO A 250 15.25 -6.77 15.44
CA PRO A 250 16.28 -6.32 14.50
C PRO A 250 16.90 -7.46 13.69
N GLY A 251 17.05 -8.65 14.29
CA GLY A 251 17.57 -9.84 13.61
C GLY A 251 16.68 -10.37 12.49
N ASP A 252 15.40 -9.97 12.42
CA ASP A 252 14.52 -10.34 11.31
C ASP A 252 14.81 -9.54 10.02
N PHE A 253 15.50 -8.41 10.12
CA PHE A 253 15.78 -7.45 9.06
C PHE A 253 17.27 -7.29 8.78
N SER A 254 18.10 -8.29 9.09
CA SER A 254 19.54 -8.18 8.85
C SER A 254 19.85 -8.33 7.35
N PRO A 255 20.81 -7.54 6.81
CA PRO A 255 21.21 -7.61 5.39
C PRO A 255 21.69 -9.01 4.96
N GLU A 256 22.24 -9.79 5.88
CA GLU A 256 22.71 -11.16 5.62
C GLU A 256 21.58 -12.13 5.28
N LYS A 257 20.35 -11.79 5.66
CA LYS A 257 19.15 -12.58 5.29
C LYS A 257 18.77 -12.39 3.82
N LEU A 258 19.14 -11.27 3.22
CA LEU A 258 18.80 -11.00 1.81
C LEU A 258 19.47 -11.96 0.85
N THR A 259 20.64 -12.50 1.20
CA THR A 259 21.39 -13.46 0.34
C THR A 259 21.07 -14.92 0.65
N ARG A 260 20.18 -15.18 1.64
CA ARG A 260 19.76 -16.56 1.99
C ARG A 260 18.50 -16.92 1.24
N PHE A 261 18.66 -17.48 0.08
CA PHE A 261 17.56 -18.06 -0.69
C PHE A 261 17.33 -19.52 -0.27
N PRO A 262 16.07 -20.00 -0.24
CA PRO A 262 15.75 -21.40 0.09
C PRO A 262 16.25 -22.36 -0.97
#